data_a2675c6d1932c8bb5c0f6e3c17a4e9d7
#
_entry.id   a2675c6d1932c8bb5c0f6e3c17a4e9d7
#
_cell.length_a   1.000
_cell.length_b   1.000
_cell.length_c   1.000
_cell.angle_alpha   90.00
_cell.angle_beta   90.00
_cell.angle_gamma   90.00
#
_symmetry.space_group_name_H-M   'P 1'
#
loop_
_entity.id
_entity.type
_entity.pdbx_description
1 polymer ?
#
loop_
_entity_poly.entity_id
_entity_poly.type
_entity_poly.pdbx_seq_one_letter_code
_entity_poly.pdbx_strand_id
1 'polypeptide(L)'
;IQSKVMLATSADSMGDVITTSATIASTLICHFLSVNIDAIAGLVVAVLVMWSGISIAKDTLEPLIGQGADPDLYARIMKEVASYEGIVGTHDLIVHNYGPGRSMASIHAEVPRDVDIEVSHDIIDRIEHEVGEKLGILLVIHMDPVEIHDATVLATKVKVRNVISILDPELSFHDFRMINGAEKKKLIFDLEIPYSYKKKDCDRVIGQIGALMKEMDEKYECVVNIDKKYVAGE
;
A
#
# COMPACT_ATOMS: atom_id res chain seq x y z
N ILE A 1 10.90 -17.73 14.74
CA ILE A 1 11.34 -16.33 14.94
C ILE A 1 12.18 -15.96 13.72
N GLN A 2 11.58 -15.32 12.73
CA GLN A 2 12.31 -14.77 11.58
C GLN A 2 12.85 -13.38 11.97
N SER A 3 13.94 -13.35 12.70
CA SER A 3 14.60 -12.08 13.06
C SER A 3 15.50 -11.65 11.90
N LYS A 4 15.23 -10.51 11.28
CA LYS A 4 16.12 -9.90 10.26
C LYS A 4 17.55 -9.72 10.77
N VAL A 5 17.70 -9.43 12.07
CA VAL A 5 19.01 -9.35 12.75
C VAL A 5 19.75 -10.68 12.74
N MET A 6 19.07 -11.79 13.00
CA MET A 6 19.69 -13.12 12.94
C MET A 6 20.10 -13.51 11.52
N LEU A 7 19.31 -13.13 10.51
CA LEU A 7 19.66 -13.36 9.11
C LEU A 7 20.90 -12.52 8.72
N ALA A 8 20.95 -11.26 9.12
CA ALA A 8 22.11 -10.40 8.89
C ALA A 8 23.38 -10.95 9.54
N THR A 9 23.30 -11.38 10.83
CA THR A 9 24.41 -11.99 11.53
C THR A 9 24.86 -13.32 10.87
N SER A 10 23.93 -14.11 10.38
CA SER A 10 24.24 -15.35 9.64
C SER A 10 24.94 -15.05 8.31
N ALA A 11 24.51 -14.02 7.58
CA ALA A 11 25.15 -13.60 6.33
C ALA A 11 26.56 -13.07 6.56
N ASP A 12 26.78 -12.30 7.63
CA ASP A 12 28.09 -11.81 8.05
C ASP A 12 29.04 -12.95 8.37
N SER A 13 28.61 -13.90 9.21
CA SER A 13 29.39 -15.10 9.55
C SER A 13 29.73 -15.97 8.30
N MET A 14 28.80 -16.07 7.36
CA MET A 14 29.07 -16.77 6.08
C MET A 14 30.09 -16.01 5.24
N GLY A 15 30.04 -14.68 5.21
CA GLY A 15 31.04 -13.83 4.56
C GLY A 15 32.44 -14.07 5.14
N ASP A 16 32.57 -14.16 6.44
CA ASP A 16 33.85 -14.46 7.13
C ASP A 16 34.39 -15.82 6.76
N VAL A 17 33.54 -16.86 6.70
CA VAL A 17 33.95 -18.20 6.26
C VAL A 17 34.45 -18.17 4.80
N ILE A 18 33.76 -17.50 3.91
CA ILE A 18 34.14 -17.37 2.49
C ILE A 18 35.48 -16.63 2.37
N THR A 19 35.63 -15.51 3.07
CA THR A 19 36.85 -14.69 3.05
C THR A 19 38.06 -15.48 3.56
N THR A 20 37.91 -16.15 4.71
CA THR A 20 38.97 -16.97 5.30
C THR A 20 39.33 -18.14 4.41
N SER A 21 38.35 -18.82 3.84
CA SER A 21 38.58 -19.93 2.91
C SER A 21 39.33 -19.50 1.63
N ALA A 22 38.91 -18.35 1.08
CA ALA A 22 39.59 -17.78 -0.10
C ALA A 22 41.05 -17.40 0.18
N THR A 23 41.33 -16.83 1.35
CA THR A 23 42.68 -16.46 1.79
C THR A 23 43.57 -17.70 1.95
N ILE A 24 43.03 -18.74 2.63
CA ILE A 24 43.75 -20.03 2.78
C ILE A 24 44.04 -20.66 1.41
N ALA A 25 43.05 -20.71 0.53
CA ALA A 25 43.22 -21.26 -0.82
C ALA A 25 44.27 -20.50 -1.64
N SER A 26 44.21 -19.16 -1.62
CA SER A 26 45.18 -18.28 -2.30
C SER A 26 46.61 -18.52 -1.78
N THR A 27 46.75 -18.61 -0.45
CA THR A 27 48.06 -18.90 0.17
C THR A 27 48.62 -20.25 -0.23
N LEU A 28 47.82 -21.32 -0.25
CA LEU A 28 48.21 -22.64 -0.70
C LEU A 28 48.62 -22.68 -2.18
N ILE A 29 47.83 -22.01 -3.03
CA ILE A 29 48.17 -21.91 -4.48
C ILE A 29 49.49 -21.18 -4.66
N CYS A 30 49.71 -20.10 -3.97
CA CYS A 30 50.97 -19.35 -4.01
C CYS A 30 52.15 -20.25 -3.55
N HIS A 31 51.98 -21.02 -2.47
CA HIS A 31 53.03 -21.88 -1.91
C HIS A 31 53.38 -23.05 -2.82
N PHE A 32 52.39 -23.75 -3.38
CA PHE A 32 52.63 -24.98 -4.15
C PHE A 32 52.87 -24.72 -5.64
N LEU A 33 52.22 -23.71 -6.21
CA LEU A 33 52.26 -23.43 -7.65
C LEU A 33 53.14 -22.23 -8.00
N SER A 34 53.66 -21.48 -6.99
CA SER A 34 54.44 -20.26 -7.18
C SER A 34 53.69 -19.17 -8.00
N VAL A 35 52.34 -19.22 -8.02
CA VAL A 35 51.47 -18.25 -8.71
C VAL A 35 50.83 -17.36 -7.66
N ASN A 36 51.10 -16.08 -7.73
CA ASN A 36 50.49 -15.12 -6.81
C ASN A 36 49.14 -14.63 -7.37
N ILE A 37 48.06 -15.19 -6.81
CA ILE A 37 46.66 -14.80 -7.14
C ILE A 37 45.98 -13.99 -6.01
N ASP A 38 46.73 -13.64 -4.96
CA ASP A 38 46.21 -13.05 -3.74
C ASP A 38 45.46 -11.73 -4.00
N ALA A 39 46.05 -10.87 -4.86
CA ALA A 39 45.42 -9.60 -5.23
C ALA A 39 44.08 -9.79 -5.96
N ILE A 40 43.97 -10.80 -6.85
CA ILE A 40 42.75 -11.07 -7.60
C ILE A 40 41.69 -11.70 -6.67
N ALA A 41 42.10 -12.68 -5.86
CA ALA A 41 41.22 -13.31 -4.88
C ALA A 41 40.71 -12.30 -3.88
N GLY A 42 41.56 -11.43 -3.34
CA GLY A 42 41.19 -10.35 -2.43
C GLY A 42 40.22 -9.35 -3.06
N LEU A 43 40.42 -8.99 -4.34
CA LEU A 43 39.49 -8.09 -5.05
C LEU A 43 38.10 -8.73 -5.21
N VAL A 44 38.01 -10.00 -5.58
CA VAL A 44 36.74 -10.72 -5.73
C VAL A 44 36.01 -10.79 -4.40
N VAL A 45 36.72 -11.16 -3.33
CA VAL A 45 36.16 -11.22 -1.98
C VAL A 45 35.69 -9.83 -1.53
N ALA A 46 36.46 -8.78 -1.75
CA ALA A 46 36.10 -7.41 -1.40
C ALA A 46 34.79 -6.96 -2.09
N VAL A 47 34.60 -7.29 -3.37
CA VAL A 47 33.37 -7.00 -4.10
C VAL A 47 32.18 -7.76 -3.51
N LEU A 48 32.35 -9.06 -3.19
CA LEU A 48 31.29 -9.87 -2.58
C LEU A 48 30.86 -9.34 -1.20
N VAL A 49 31.84 -9.00 -0.36
CA VAL A 49 31.57 -8.44 0.98
C VAL A 49 30.89 -7.08 0.88
N MET A 50 31.34 -6.22 -0.03
CA MET A 50 30.71 -4.91 -0.25
C MET A 50 29.28 -5.07 -0.75
N TRP A 51 29.00 -5.98 -1.66
CA TRP A 51 27.65 -6.27 -2.14
C TRP A 51 26.75 -6.76 -1.00
N SER A 52 27.23 -7.70 -0.18
CA SER A 52 26.51 -8.20 1.00
C SER A 52 26.21 -7.08 1.98
N GLY A 53 27.18 -6.23 2.29
CA GLY A 53 27.00 -5.09 3.19
C GLY A 53 25.96 -4.09 2.69
N ILE A 54 25.95 -3.78 1.39
CA ILE A 54 24.93 -2.90 0.78
C ILE A 54 23.54 -3.54 0.86
N SER A 55 23.42 -4.85 0.59
CA SER A 55 22.15 -5.56 0.70
C SER A 55 21.60 -5.51 2.11
N ILE A 56 22.43 -5.83 3.11
CA ILE A 56 22.03 -5.78 4.53
C ILE A 56 21.61 -4.36 4.94
N ALA A 57 22.37 -3.35 4.51
CA ALA A 57 22.02 -1.96 4.79
C ALA A 57 20.67 -1.59 4.19
N LYS A 58 20.43 -1.96 2.93
CA LYS A 58 19.14 -1.74 2.25
C LYS A 58 18.01 -2.42 2.99
N ASP A 59 18.12 -3.72 3.29
CA ASP A 59 17.08 -4.51 3.95
C ASP A 59 16.78 -4.01 5.37
N THR A 60 17.75 -3.37 6.02
CA THR A 60 17.59 -2.77 7.36
C THR A 60 16.95 -1.39 7.31
N LEU A 61 17.28 -0.59 6.29
CA LEU A 61 16.77 0.78 6.14
C LEU A 61 15.37 0.81 5.53
N GLU A 62 15.06 -0.13 4.63
CA GLU A 62 13.79 -0.17 3.90
C GLU A 62 12.55 -0.10 4.82
N PRO A 63 12.45 -0.85 5.94
CA PRO A 63 11.33 -0.72 6.87
C PRO A 63 11.26 0.64 7.59
N LEU A 64 12.40 1.33 7.73
CA LEU A 64 12.47 2.64 8.41
C LEU A 64 12.01 3.79 7.52
N ILE A 65 12.19 3.66 6.20
CA ILE A 65 11.77 4.68 5.22
C ILE A 65 10.36 4.44 4.68
N GLY A 66 9.72 3.32 5.04
CA GLY A 66 8.39 2.91 4.61
C GLY A 66 8.45 1.75 3.61
N GLN A 67 8.00 0.61 4.04
CA GLN A 67 7.80 -0.58 3.21
C GLN A 67 6.30 -0.75 3.00
N GLY A 68 5.88 -1.11 1.78
CA GLY A 68 4.49 -1.46 1.51
C GLY A 68 4.00 -2.57 2.45
N ALA A 69 2.71 -2.56 2.75
CA ALA A 69 2.10 -3.57 3.61
C ALA A 69 2.26 -4.98 3.03
N ASP A 70 2.37 -5.98 3.91
CA ASP A 70 2.25 -7.38 3.53
C ASP A 70 0.87 -7.59 2.88
N PRO A 71 0.79 -8.08 1.62
CA PRO A 71 -0.48 -8.25 0.91
C PRO A 71 -1.49 -9.13 1.66
N ASP A 72 -1.03 -10.15 2.37
CA ASP A 72 -1.90 -11.04 3.15
C ASP A 72 -2.49 -10.30 4.37
N LEU A 73 -1.68 -9.51 5.06
CA LEU A 73 -2.16 -8.68 6.18
C LEU A 73 -3.13 -7.60 5.67
N TYR A 74 -2.79 -6.93 4.56
CA TYR A 74 -3.66 -5.96 3.90
C TYR A 74 -5.04 -6.54 3.60
N ALA A 75 -5.08 -7.68 2.89
CA ALA A 75 -6.33 -8.35 2.52
C ALA A 75 -7.15 -8.79 3.74
N ARG A 76 -6.48 -9.24 4.80
CA ARG A 76 -7.14 -9.65 6.06
C ARG A 76 -7.77 -8.45 6.76
N ILE A 77 -7.08 -7.33 6.91
CA ILE A 77 -7.63 -6.12 7.55
C ILE A 77 -8.87 -5.65 6.78
N MET A 78 -8.74 -5.47 5.46
CA MET A 78 -9.84 -5.04 4.59
C MET A 78 -11.07 -5.95 4.73
N LYS A 79 -10.87 -7.27 4.69
CA LYS A 79 -11.95 -8.25 4.79
C LYS A 79 -12.62 -8.24 6.17
N GLU A 80 -11.84 -8.18 7.24
CA GLU A 80 -12.36 -8.19 8.60
C GLU A 80 -13.19 -6.93 8.86
N VAL A 81 -12.67 -5.75 8.57
CA VAL A 81 -13.41 -4.50 8.78
C VAL A 81 -14.68 -4.45 7.94
N ALA A 82 -14.61 -4.82 6.66
CA ALA A 82 -15.77 -4.84 5.77
C ALA A 82 -16.85 -5.87 6.15
N SER A 83 -16.55 -6.83 7.04
CA SER A 83 -17.50 -7.88 7.44
C SER A 83 -18.49 -7.45 8.52
N TYR A 84 -18.27 -6.32 9.15
CA TYR A 84 -19.13 -5.84 10.25
C TYR A 84 -20.40 -5.16 9.72
N GLU A 85 -21.50 -5.43 10.41
CA GLU A 85 -22.77 -4.75 10.14
C GLU A 85 -22.64 -3.25 10.43
N GLY A 86 -23.12 -2.41 9.53
CA GLY A 86 -22.99 -0.96 9.58
C GLY A 86 -21.84 -0.42 8.72
N ILE A 87 -20.95 -1.27 8.20
CA ILE A 87 -19.91 -0.89 7.24
C ILE A 87 -20.41 -1.13 5.81
N VAL A 88 -20.38 -0.09 4.99
CA VAL A 88 -20.83 -0.12 3.58
C VAL A 88 -19.67 -0.39 2.62
N GLY A 89 -18.48 0.09 2.98
CA GLY A 89 -17.27 -0.07 2.20
C GLY A 89 -16.04 0.28 3.02
N THR A 90 -14.86 -0.08 2.49
CA THR A 90 -13.56 0.23 3.11
C THR A 90 -12.56 0.63 2.03
N HIS A 91 -11.69 1.60 2.33
CA HIS A 91 -10.65 2.09 1.41
C HIS A 91 -9.47 2.70 2.20
N ASP A 92 -8.45 3.17 1.52
CA ASP A 92 -7.28 3.89 2.05
C ASP A 92 -6.60 3.22 3.25
N LEU A 93 -6.42 1.89 3.15
CA LEU A 93 -5.69 1.17 4.17
C LEU A 93 -4.20 1.46 4.07
N ILE A 94 -3.64 2.04 5.13
CA ILE A 94 -2.20 2.23 5.31
C ILE A 94 -1.75 1.40 6.51
N VAL A 95 -0.69 0.61 6.33
CA VAL A 95 -0.11 -0.21 7.40
C VAL A 95 1.33 0.22 7.65
N HIS A 96 1.63 0.57 8.88
CA HIS A 96 2.98 0.88 9.35
C HIS A 96 3.50 -0.25 10.22
N ASN A 97 4.70 -0.73 9.92
CA ASN A 97 5.36 -1.78 10.69
C ASN A 97 6.57 -1.19 11.44
N TYR A 98 6.49 -1.17 12.76
CA TYR A 98 7.55 -0.68 13.65
C TYR A 98 8.37 -1.83 14.27
N GLY A 99 8.29 -3.01 13.70
CA GLY A 99 9.01 -4.20 14.17
C GLY A 99 8.09 -5.28 14.76
N PRO A 100 8.65 -6.35 15.29
CA PRO A 100 7.88 -7.51 15.77
C PRO A 100 6.81 -7.13 16.80
N GLY A 101 5.55 -7.40 16.49
CA GLY A 101 4.42 -7.14 17.37
C GLY A 101 4.04 -5.67 17.54
N ARG A 102 4.51 -4.78 16.65
CA ARG A 102 4.22 -3.34 16.69
C ARG A 102 3.82 -2.82 15.32
N SER A 103 2.68 -3.28 14.83
CA SER A 103 2.08 -2.75 13.61
C SER A 103 0.92 -1.82 13.95
N MET A 104 0.80 -0.76 13.18
CA MET A 104 -0.32 0.19 13.22
C MET A 104 -0.95 0.24 11.84
N ALA A 105 -2.27 0.26 11.78
CA ALA A 105 -3.02 0.43 10.56
C ALA A 105 -4.03 1.56 10.69
N SER A 106 -4.17 2.35 9.63
CA SER A 106 -5.29 3.27 9.48
C SER A 106 -6.08 2.88 8.23
N ILE A 107 -7.41 2.90 8.33
CA ILE A 107 -8.32 2.53 7.25
C ILE A 107 -9.52 3.47 7.27
N HIS A 108 -10.07 3.75 6.11
CA HIS A 108 -11.34 4.44 5.99
C HIS A 108 -12.48 3.44 5.91
N ALA A 109 -13.58 3.71 6.62
CA ALA A 109 -14.79 2.90 6.59
C ALA A 109 -16.01 3.75 6.23
N GLU A 110 -16.66 3.42 5.13
CA GLU A 110 -17.92 4.03 4.72
C GLU A 110 -19.05 3.54 5.63
N VAL A 111 -19.78 4.50 6.24
CA VAL A 111 -20.96 4.25 7.08
C VAL A 111 -22.19 4.97 6.51
N PRO A 112 -23.43 4.50 6.73
CA PRO A 112 -24.61 5.21 6.28
C PRO A 112 -24.73 6.60 6.94
N ARG A 113 -24.93 7.64 6.15
CA ARG A 113 -25.01 9.03 6.63
C ARG A 113 -26.24 9.36 7.46
N ASP A 114 -27.28 8.53 7.38
CA ASP A 114 -28.57 8.70 8.07
C ASP A 114 -28.64 7.95 9.40
N VAL A 115 -27.59 7.21 9.76
CA VAL A 115 -27.44 6.59 11.08
C VAL A 115 -26.86 7.63 12.04
N ASP A 116 -27.33 7.61 13.29
CA ASP A 116 -26.83 8.48 14.33
C ASP A 116 -25.31 8.31 14.51
N ILE A 117 -24.61 9.43 14.66
CA ILE A 117 -23.15 9.44 14.74
C ILE A 117 -22.62 8.66 15.94
N GLU A 118 -23.33 8.67 17.08
CA GLU A 118 -22.93 7.92 18.28
C GLU A 118 -23.02 6.42 18.01
N VAL A 119 -24.09 5.97 17.32
CA VAL A 119 -24.26 4.56 16.94
C VAL A 119 -23.17 4.12 15.97
N SER A 120 -22.87 4.95 14.96
CA SER A 120 -21.81 4.66 14.01
C SER A 120 -20.44 4.61 14.71
N HIS A 121 -20.18 5.54 15.63
CA HIS A 121 -18.94 5.57 16.40
C HIS A 121 -18.77 4.33 17.28
N ASP A 122 -19.84 3.87 17.95
CA ASP A 122 -19.79 2.65 18.77
C ASP A 122 -19.46 1.41 17.94
N ILE A 123 -19.94 1.35 16.69
CA ILE A 123 -19.58 0.27 15.75
C ILE A 123 -18.10 0.34 15.42
N ILE A 124 -17.60 1.53 15.07
CA ILE A 124 -16.18 1.75 14.72
C ILE A 124 -15.27 1.39 15.91
N ASP A 125 -15.54 1.87 17.11
CA ASP A 125 -14.75 1.60 18.32
C ASP A 125 -14.67 0.09 18.60
N ARG A 126 -15.80 -0.61 18.47
CA ARG A 126 -15.84 -2.06 18.59
C ARG A 126 -14.95 -2.77 17.54
N ILE A 127 -14.99 -2.31 16.28
CA ILE A 127 -14.18 -2.89 15.21
C ILE A 127 -12.70 -2.65 15.46
N GLU A 128 -12.32 -1.42 15.84
CA GLU A 128 -10.93 -1.09 16.18
C GLU A 128 -10.39 -2.02 17.27
N HIS A 129 -11.19 -2.28 18.31
CA HIS A 129 -10.81 -3.15 19.41
C HIS A 129 -10.73 -4.64 18.99
N GLU A 130 -11.83 -5.19 18.43
CA GLU A 130 -11.92 -6.62 18.11
C GLU A 130 -10.96 -7.03 16.99
N VAL A 131 -10.86 -6.25 15.91
CA VAL A 131 -9.94 -6.53 14.79
C VAL A 131 -8.51 -6.25 15.20
N GLY A 132 -8.28 -5.17 15.97
CA GLY A 132 -6.96 -4.85 16.51
C GLY A 132 -6.40 -5.97 17.38
N GLU A 133 -7.20 -6.50 18.32
CA GLU A 133 -6.81 -7.62 19.17
C GLU A 133 -6.61 -8.91 18.35
N LYS A 134 -7.53 -9.24 17.44
CA LYS A 134 -7.47 -10.44 16.60
C LYS A 134 -6.23 -10.49 15.71
N LEU A 135 -5.80 -9.35 15.18
CA LEU A 135 -4.67 -9.25 14.25
C LEU A 135 -3.37 -8.85 14.95
N GLY A 136 -3.40 -8.46 16.21
CA GLY A 136 -2.25 -7.99 16.97
C GLY A 136 -1.70 -6.65 16.45
N ILE A 137 -2.57 -5.73 16.05
CA ILE A 137 -2.23 -4.41 15.50
C ILE A 137 -2.94 -3.30 16.25
N LEU A 138 -2.41 -2.09 16.20
CA LEU A 138 -3.17 -0.89 16.55
C LEU A 138 -3.95 -0.47 15.31
N LEU A 139 -5.27 -0.62 15.33
CA LEU A 139 -6.16 -0.22 14.24
C LEU A 139 -6.81 1.11 14.56
N VAL A 140 -6.81 2.03 13.60
CA VAL A 140 -7.53 3.31 13.65
C VAL A 140 -8.41 3.40 12.40
N ILE A 141 -9.69 3.71 12.58
CA ILE A 141 -10.67 3.78 11.50
C ILE A 141 -11.18 5.22 11.35
N HIS A 142 -10.94 5.80 10.18
CA HIS A 142 -11.61 7.03 9.80
C HIS A 142 -13.01 6.71 9.27
N MET A 143 -14.01 7.38 9.83
CA MET A 143 -15.41 7.14 9.48
C MET A 143 -15.87 8.10 8.38
N ASP A 144 -16.31 7.56 7.23
CA ASP A 144 -16.81 8.31 6.08
C ASP A 144 -18.32 8.12 5.89
N PRO A 145 -19.16 9.12 6.23
CA PRO A 145 -20.60 9.02 6.01
C PRO A 145 -20.97 9.07 4.52
N VAL A 146 -21.62 8.02 4.01
CA VAL A 146 -22.02 7.90 2.60
C VAL A 146 -23.54 7.83 2.44
N GLU A 147 -24.02 8.29 1.28
CA GLU A 147 -25.44 8.19 0.90
C GLU A 147 -25.77 6.80 0.35
N ILE A 148 -26.73 6.13 0.95
CA ILE A 148 -27.16 4.77 0.57
C ILE A 148 -28.62 4.64 0.16
N HIS A 149 -29.42 5.72 0.26
CA HIS A 149 -30.86 5.68 0.00
C HIS A 149 -31.29 6.56 -1.19
N ASP A 150 -30.55 7.63 -1.53
CA ASP A 150 -30.91 8.47 -2.68
C ASP A 150 -30.62 7.74 -4.01
N ALA A 151 -31.71 7.33 -4.66
CA ALA A 151 -31.66 6.61 -5.94
C ALA A 151 -30.89 7.40 -7.02
N THR A 152 -30.93 8.74 -7.00
CA THR A 152 -30.24 9.58 -7.97
C THR A 152 -28.73 9.54 -7.73
N VAL A 153 -28.30 9.62 -6.47
CA VAL A 153 -26.90 9.54 -6.07
C VAL A 153 -26.34 8.17 -6.43
N LEU A 154 -27.06 7.10 -6.06
CA LEU A 154 -26.66 5.72 -6.35
C LEU A 154 -26.57 5.45 -7.86
N ALA A 155 -27.56 5.88 -8.64
CA ALA A 155 -27.53 5.74 -10.11
C ALA A 155 -26.35 6.52 -10.72
N THR A 156 -26.03 7.68 -10.17
CA THR A 156 -24.88 8.48 -10.63
C THR A 156 -23.56 7.83 -10.24
N LYS A 157 -23.42 7.27 -9.03
CA LYS A 157 -22.25 6.46 -8.61
C LYS A 157 -22.00 5.31 -9.57
N VAL A 158 -23.06 4.61 -10.03
CA VAL A 158 -22.96 3.52 -11.03
C VAL A 158 -22.47 4.06 -12.38
N LYS A 159 -22.96 5.23 -12.84
CA LYS A 159 -22.49 5.84 -14.10
C LYS A 159 -21.00 6.17 -14.03
N VAL A 160 -20.53 6.76 -12.94
CA VAL A 160 -19.11 7.06 -12.72
C VAL A 160 -18.28 5.78 -12.75
N ARG A 161 -18.73 4.71 -12.06
CA ARG A 161 -18.07 3.40 -12.07
C ARG A 161 -17.91 2.85 -13.48
N ASN A 162 -18.99 2.89 -14.27
CA ASN A 162 -18.96 2.38 -15.64
C ASN A 162 -18.00 3.17 -16.54
N VAL A 163 -17.98 4.51 -16.41
CA VAL A 163 -17.05 5.36 -17.15
C VAL A 163 -15.60 5.02 -16.80
N ILE A 164 -15.28 4.90 -15.51
CA ILE A 164 -13.94 4.57 -15.04
C ILE A 164 -13.51 3.20 -15.55
N SER A 165 -14.35 2.17 -15.40
CA SER A 165 -14.06 0.80 -15.86
C SER A 165 -13.87 0.68 -17.38
N ILE A 166 -14.53 1.52 -18.18
CA ILE A 166 -14.34 1.58 -19.64
C ILE A 166 -12.99 2.20 -20.00
N LEU A 167 -12.56 3.21 -19.25
CA LEU A 167 -11.29 3.89 -19.50
C LEU A 167 -10.10 3.01 -19.13
N ASP A 168 -10.15 2.39 -17.96
CA ASP A 168 -9.15 1.44 -17.49
C ASP A 168 -9.72 0.56 -16.38
N PRO A 169 -9.74 -0.78 -16.55
CA PRO A 169 -10.25 -1.72 -15.55
C PRO A 169 -9.45 -1.77 -14.24
N GLU A 170 -8.20 -1.29 -14.24
CA GLU A 170 -7.34 -1.23 -13.04
C GLU A 170 -7.69 -0.06 -12.12
N LEU A 171 -8.46 0.91 -12.62
CA LEU A 171 -8.89 2.05 -11.85
C LEU A 171 -10.09 1.72 -10.98
N SER A 172 -10.09 2.23 -9.76
CA SER A 172 -11.22 2.23 -8.84
C SER A 172 -11.47 3.62 -8.27
N PHE A 173 -12.58 3.81 -7.58
CA PHE A 173 -12.87 5.07 -6.91
C PHE A 173 -13.68 4.83 -5.63
N HIS A 174 -13.52 5.72 -4.67
CA HIS A 174 -14.19 5.70 -3.38
C HIS A 174 -14.58 7.13 -2.96
N ASP A 175 -15.19 7.27 -1.79
CA ASP A 175 -15.67 8.54 -1.19
C ASP A 175 -16.55 9.38 -2.14
N PHE A 176 -17.47 8.69 -2.86
CA PHE A 176 -18.33 9.36 -3.82
C PHE A 176 -19.39 10.21 -3.12
N ARG A 177 -19.37 11.50 -3.42
CA ARG A 177 -20.36 12.49 -2.93
C ARG A 177 -20.93 13.29 -4.09
N MET A 178 -22.23 13.55 -4.06
CA MET A 178 -22.91 14.42 -5.03
C MET A 178 -23.48 15.63 -4.32
N ILE A 179 -23.10 16.84 -4.78
CA ILE A 179 -23.64 18.10 -4.30
C ILE A 179 -24.53 18.68 -5.41
N ASN A 180 -25.84 18.75 -5.12
CA ASN A 180 -26.82 19.32 -6.02
C ASN A 180 -26.85 20.84 -5.89
N GLY A 181 -26.21 21.55 -6.83
CA GLY A 181 -26.34 23.00 -6.99
C GLY A 181 -27.46 23.39 -7.96
N ALA A 182 -27.83 24.64 -8.00
CA ALA A 182 -28.91 25.15 -8.87
C ALA A 182 -28.56 24.99 -10.38
N GLU A 183 -27.32 25.25 -10.76
CA GLU A 183 -26.85 25.19 -12.15
C GLU A 183 -26.02 23.95 -12.44
N LYS A 184 -25.28 23.45 -11.46
CA LYS A 184 -24.33 22.35 -11.59
C LYS A 184 -24.52 21.32 -10.49
N LYS A 185 -24.26 20.06 -10.83
CA LYS A 185 -24.17 18.93 -9.90
C LYS A 185 -22.70 18.55 -9.79
N LYS A 186 -22.09 18.81 -8.65
CA LYS A 186 -20.69 18.42 -8.39
C LYS A 186 -20.64 16.97 -8.00
N LEU A 187 -19.82 16.20 -8.71
CA LEU A 187 -19.50 14.81 -8.43
C LEU A 187 -18.09 14.79 -7.86
N ILE A 188 -17.98 14.53 -6.58
CA ILE A 188 -16.71 14.53 -5.83
C ILE A 188 -16.38 13.09 -5.50
N PHE A 189 -15.18 12.64 -5.83
CA PHE A 189 -14.70 11.30 -5.50
C PHE A 189 -13.19 11.21 -5.62
N ASP A 190 -12.61 10.23 -4.95
CA ASP A 190 -11.20 9.94 -5.00
C ASP A 190 -10.96 8.79 -5.97
N LEU A 191 -10.06 9.02 -6.95
CA LEU A 191 -9.72 8.06 -8.01
C LEU A 191 -8.44 7.33 -7.62
N GLU A 192 -8.57 6.05 -7.37
CA GLU A 192 -7.47 5.16 -7.06
C GLU A 192 -6.78 4.72 -8.35
N ILE A 193 -5.47 4.98 -8.44
CA ILE A 193 -4.66 4.71 -9.64
C ILE A 193 -3.47 3.81 -9.32
N PRO A 194 -2.99 2.99 -10.30
CA PRO A 194 -1.75 2.25 -10.17
C PRO A 194 -0.55 3.17 -9.94
N TYR A 195 0.44 2.68 -9.20
CA TYR A 195 1.67 3.45 -8.89
C TYR A 195 2.47 3.84 -10.14
N SER A 196 2.33 3.05 -11.22
CA SER A 196 2.97 3.26 -12.52
C SER A 196 2.54 4.54 -13.26
N TYR A 197 1.35 5.09 -12.92
CA TYR A 197 0.80 6.29 -13.56
C TYR A 197 1.63 7.54 -13.25
N LYS A 198 1.97 8.28 -14.32
CA LYS A 198 2.63 9.59 -14.23
C LYS A 198 1.58 10.71 -14.22
N LYS A 199 1.97 11.89 -13.79
CA LYS A 199 1.08 13.06 -13.74
C LYS A 199 0.29 13.30 -15.04
N LYS A 200 0.93 13.09 -16.19
CA LYS A 200 0.26 13.24 -17.51
C LYS A 200 -0.85 12.21 -17.74
N ASP A 201 -0.68 10.99 -17.23
CA ASP A 201 -1.68 9.94 -17.33
C ASP A 201 -2.87 10.25 -16.45
N CYS A 202 -2.60 10.74 -15.22
CA CYS A 202 -3.63 11.21 -14.29
C CYS A 202 -4.46 12.35 -14.89
N ASP A 203 -3.81 13.42 -15.39
CA ASP A 203 -4.48 14.58 -15.98
C ASP A 203 -5.34 14.17 -17.19
N ARG A 204 -4.85 13.22 -18.02
CA ARG A 204 -5.59 12.68 -19.17
C ARG A 204 -6.85 11.94 -18.72
N VAL A 205 -6.72 11.02 -17.74
CA VAL A 205 -7.84 10.20 -17.26
C VAL A 205 -8.90 11.08 -16.61
N ILE A 206 -8.52 12.04 -15.76
CA ILE A 206 -9.45 12.98 -15.14
C ILE A 206 -10.21 13.77 -16.24
N GLY A 207 -9.48 14.26 -17.24
CA GLY A 207 -10.09 14.98 -18.36
C GLY A 207 -11.10 14.12 -19.14
N GLN A 208 -10.78 12.85 -19.39
CA GLN A 208 -11.67 11.91 -20.07
C GLN A 208 -12.92 11.58 -19.23
N ILE A 209 -12.76 11.33 -17.93
CA ILE A 209 -13.89 11.10 -17.00
C ILE A 209 -14.82 12.33 -17.03
N GLY A 210 -14.25 13.54 -16.87
CA GLY A 210 -15.03 14.77 -16.86
C GLY A 210 -15.79 15.01 -18.18
N ALA A 211 -15.16 14.73 -19.32
CA ALA A 211 -15.79 14.86 -20.64
C ALA A 211 -16.96 13.86 -20.81
N LEU A 212 -16.74 12.58 -20.54
CA LEU A 212 -17.76 11.54 -20.65
C LEU A 212 -18.93 11.75 -19.69
N MET A 213 -18.68 12.18 -18.45
CA MET A 213 -19.75 12.49 -17.51
C MET A 213 -20.57 13.70 -17.98
N LYS A 214 -19.91 14.73 -18.55
CA LYS A 214 -20.59 15.90 -19.09
C LYS A 214 -21.42 15.61 -20.33
N GLU A 215 -21.04 14.64 -21.15
CA GLU A 215 -21.85 14.15 -22.27
C GLU A 215 -23.16 13.48 -21.80
N MET A 216 -23.15 12.86 -20.61
CA MET A 216 -24.35 12.23 -20.03
C MET A 216 -25.32 13.25 -19.41
N ASP A 217 -24.81 14.31 -18.79
CA ASP A 217 -25.58 15.45 -18.25
C ASP A 217 -24.65 16.67 -18.20
N GLU A 218 -24.99 17.72 -18.96
CA GLU A 218 -24.20 18.97 -19.03
C GLU A 218 -24.00 19.64 -17.66
N LYS A 219 -24.86 19.31 -16.69
CA LYS A 219 -24.76 19.83 -15.32
C LYS A 219 -23.69 19.12 -14.49
N TYR A 220 -23.19 17.98 -14.91
CA TYR A 220 -22.16 17.26 -14.14
C TYR A 220 -20.81 17.96 -14.20
N GLU A 221 -20.24 18.22 -13.04
CA GLU A 221 -18.91 18.75 -12.84
C GLU A 221 -18.14 17.81 -11.91
N CYS A 222 -17.15 17.10 -12.46
CA CYS A 222 -16.34 16.16 -11.68
C CYS A 222 -15.23 16.91 -10.93
N VAL A 223 -15.10 16.64 -9.63
CA VAL A 223 -13.99 17.05 -8.77
C VAL A 223 -13.32 15.78 -8.31
N VAL A 224 -12.15 15.47 -8.87
CA VAL A 224 -11.46 14.20 -8.69
C VAL A 224 -10.15 14.45 -7.96
N ASN A 225 -9.98 13.82 -6.80
CA ASN A 225 -8.68 13.69 -6.15
C ASN A 225 -8.00 12.43 -6.67
N ILE A 226 -6.67 12.39 -6.61
CA ILE A 226 -5.89 11.22 -7.03
C ILE A 226 -5.33 10.53 -5.80
N ASP A 227 -5.63 9.24 -5.68
CA ASP A 227 -5.02 8.34 -4.72
C ASP A 227 -4.18 7.28 -5.40
N LYS A 228 -3.04 6.93 -4.77
CA LYS A 228 -2.16 5.85 -5.23
C LYS A 228 -2.26 4.67 -4.29
N LYS A 229 -2.43 3.47 -4.85
CA LYS A 229 -2.44 2.22 -4.07
C LYS A 229 -1.15 2.03 -3.29
N TYR A 230 -1.26 1.85 -1.98
CA TYR A 230 -0.15 1.56 -1.07
C TYR A 230 -0.01 0.05 -0.79
N VAL A 231 0.08 -0.78 -1.84
CA VAL A 231 0.26 -2.23 -1.69
C VAL A 231 1.67 -2.62 -2.12
N ALA A 232 2.36 -3.45 -1.33
CA ALA A 232 3.67 -3.98 -1.69
C ALA A 232 3.54 -4.93 -2.88
N GLY A 233 4.26 -4.66 -3.98
CA GLY A 233 4.41 -5.60 -5.09
C GLY A 233 3.74 -5.22 -6.41
N GLU A 234 3.24 -3.99 -6.56
CA GLU A 234 2.84 -3.43 -7.87
C GLU A 234 3.83 -2.38 -8.38
#